data_5d376083905a5d8b3db0c522bd62c2f5
#
_entry.id   5d376083905a5d8b3db0c522bd62c2f5
#
_cell.length_a   1.000
_cell.length_b   1.000
_cell.length_c   1.000
_cell.angle_alpha   90.00
_cell.angle_beta   90.00
_cell.angle_gamma   90.00
#
_symmetry.space_group_name_H-M   'P 1'
#
loop_
_entity.id
_entity.type
_entity.pdbx_description
1 polymer ?
#
loop_
_entity_poly.entity_id
_entity_poly.type
_entity_poly.pdbx_seq_one_letter_code
_entity_poly.pdbx_strand_id
1 'polypeptide(L)'
;MHTGRGHCSHPASHSRPVMTDKTYNVLFLCTGNSARSILAEAILNREGAGRFRAFSAGSYPKGEVHPAALARLNELELPTEGLRSKSWDEFANPGAPALDFVFTVCDNAAGEVCPVWPGQPMTAHWGIEDPAAVEGENQQRAFWAAYQALQRRIQLFLALPIADIDELSLQNRLREIGTTADQGATID
;
A
#
# COMPACT_ATOMS: atom_id res chain seq x y z
N MET A 1 -53.05 -11.71 -48.56
CA MET A 1 -52.96 -12.23 -47.21
C MET A 1 -51.54 -12.59 -46.91
N HIS A 2 -50.77 -11.72 -46.31
CA HIS A 2 -49.41 -12.02 -45.83
C HIS A 2 -49.25 -11.34 -44.47
N THR A 3 -49.16 -12.15 -43.44
CA THR A 3 -48.95 -11.77 -42.06
C THR A 3 -47.44 -11.61 -41.81
N GLY A 4 -46.97 -10.37 -41.61
CA GLY A 4 -45.64 -10.08 -41.18
C GLY A 4 -45.52 -10.21 -39.65
N ARG A 5 -44.64 -11.11 -39.16
CA ARG A 5 -44.28 -11.20 -37.73
C ARG A 5 -43.14 -10.21 -37.45
N GLY A 6 -43.46 -9.23 -36.65
CA GLY A 6 -42.44 -8.34 -36.12
C GLY A 6 -41.58 -9.03 -35.07
N HIS A 7 -40.28 -9.03 -35.27
CA HIS A 7 -39.28 -9.43 -34.28
C HIS A 7 -38.96 -8.23 -33.39
N CYS A 8 -39.39 -8.30 -32.12
CA CYS A 8 -38.94 -7.38 -31.09
C CYS A 8 -37.53 -7.79 -30.63
N SER A 9 -36.53 -7.09 -31.12
CA SER A 9 -35.19 -7.20 -30.60
C SER A 9 -35.10 -6.38 -29.32
N HIS A 10 -34.90 -7.05 -28.19
CA HIS A 10 -34.55 -6.40 -26.91
C HIS A 10 -33.09 -5.97 -26.97
N PRO A 11 -32.76 -4.70 -26.68
CA PRO A 11 -31.38 -4.33 -26.49
C PRO A 11 -30.88 -4.92 -25.18
N ALA A 12 -29.82 -5.72 -25.25
CA ALA A 12 -29.09 -6.19 -24.09
C ALA A 12 -28.56 -4.98 -23.31
N SER A 13 -29.10 -4.75 -22.13
CA SER A 13 -28.61 -3.77 -21.18
C SER A 13 -27.24 -4.23 -20.70
N HIS A 14 -26.17 -3.67 -21.29
CA HIS A 14 -24.83 -3.78 -20.76
C HIS A 14 -24.77 -2.86 -19.54
N SER A 15 -25.00 -3.43 -18.36
CA SER A 15 -24.70 -2.75 -17.11
C SER A 15 -23.20 -2.46 -17.08
N ARG A 16 -22.84 -1.20 -17.34
CA ARG A 16 -21.49 -0.71 -17.10
C ARG A 16 -21.23 -0.91 -15.59
N PRO A 17 -20.09 -1.48 -15.21
CA PRO A 17 -19.73 -1.51 -13.80
C PRO A 17 -19.72 -0.07 -13.29
N VAL A 18 -20.42 0.16 -12.19
CA VAL A 18 -20.37 1.46 -11.49
C VAL A 18 -18.95 1.62 -11.01
N MET A 19 -18.16 2.43 -11.71
CA MET A 19 -16.86 2.87 -11.24
C MET A 19 -17.13 3.74 -10.02
N THR A 20 -16.89 3.20 -8.85
CA THR A 20 -16.90 4.02 -7.63
C THR A 20 -15.72 4.97 -7.75
N ASP A 21 -15.98 6.27 -7.91
CA ASP A 21 -14.95 7.33 -7.98
C ASP A 21 -14.23 7.54 -6.64
N LYS A 22 -14.32 6.58 -5.71
CA LYS A 22 -13.67 6.66 -4.41
C LYS A 22 -12.18 6.37 -4.54
N THR A 23 -11.35 7.33 -4.14
CA THR A 23 -9.92 7.13 -3.90
C THR A 23 -9.71 6.75 -2.44
N TYR A 24 -9.08 5.60 -2.20
CA TYR A 24 -8.77 5.12 -0.86
C TYR A 24 -7.45 5.70 -0.37
N ASN A 25 -7.44 6.22 0.86
CA ASN A 25 -6.24 6.74 1.52
C ASN A 25 -5.60 5.64 2.37
N VAL A 26 -4.32 5.38 2.13
CA VAL A 26 -3.54 4.33 2.77
C VAL A 26 -2.31 4.92 3.44
N LEU A 27 -2.09 4.63 4.72
CA LEU A 27 -0.91 5.04 5.46
C LEU A 27 -0.02 3.83 5.76
N PHE A 28 1.24 3.90 5.35
CA PHE A 28 2.26 2.92 5.73
C PHE A 28 3.08 3.45 6.90
N LEU A 29 3.22 2.64 7.95
CA LEU A 29 3.94 2.98 9.17
C LEU A 29 5.17 2.12 9.39
N CYS A 30 6.27 2.75 9.75
CA CYS A 30 7.41 2.13 10.38
C CYS A 30 7.99 3.08 11.43
N THR A 31 8.94 2.65 12.24
CA THR A 31 9.50 3.50 13.29
C THR A 31 10.20 4.74 12.70
N GLY A 32 11.16 4.54 11.81
CA GLY A 32 12.03 5.62 11.33
C GLY A 32 11.53 6.39 10.11
N ASN A 33 10.52 5.90 9.41
CA ASN A 33 10.03 6.49 8.15
C ASN A 33 11.16 6.93 7.20
N SER A 34 12.11 6.04 6.97
CA SER A 34 13.26 6.32 6.10
C SER A 34 13.46 5.32 4.97
N ALA A 35 12.99 4.09 5.12
CA ALA A 35 13.17 3.01 4.15
C ALA A 35 11.85 2.31 3.80
N ARG A 36 11.43 1.31 4.59
CA ARG A 36 10.29 0.40 4.27
C ARG A 36 8.99 1.13 3.95
N SER A 37 8.54 2.03 4.79
CA SER A 37 7.30 2.79 4.59
C SER A 37 7.39 3.76 3.41
N ILE A 38 8.56 4.32 3.15
CA ILE A 38 8.84 5.17 1.98
C ILE A 38 8.74 4.37 0.68
N LEU A 39 9.35 3.18 0.64
CA LEU A 39 9.22 2.28 -0.51
C LEU A 39 7.76 1.91 -0.77
N ALA A 40 7.02 1.55 0.27
CA ALA A 40 5.61 1.18 0.16
C ALA A 40 4.73 2.33 -0.36
N GLU A 41 4.95 3.56 0.13
CA GLU A 41 4.27 4.77 -0.36
C GLU A 41 4.51 4.97 -1.86
N ALA A 42 5.75 4.90 -2.31
CA ALA A 42 6.10 5.08 -3.72
C ALA A 42 5.49 3.98 -4.61
N ILE A 43 5.54 2.72 -4.18
CA ILE A 43 4.99 1.59 -4.93
C ILE A 43 3.48 1.74 -5.10
N LEU A 44 2.75 2.00 -4.01
CA LEU A 44 1.29 2.07 -4.07
C LEU A 44 0.81 3.30 -4.86
N ASN A 45 1.48 4.44 -4.74
CA ASN A 45 1.14 5.62 -5.53
C ASN A 45 1.35 5.40 -7.03
N ARG A 46 2.31 4.56 -7.43
CA ARG A 46 2.50 4.19 -8.82
C ARG A 46 1.51 3.13 -9.29
N GLU A 47 1.46 2.00 -8.61
CA GLU A 47 0.67 0.83 -9.07
C GLU A 47 -0.82 0.98 -8.79
N GLY A 48 -1.20 1.74 -7.78
CA GLY A 48 -2.58 2.02 -7.38
C GLY A 48 -3.13 3.37 -7.87
N ALA A 49 -2.43 4.06 -8.76
CA ALA A 49 -2.81 5.38 -9.26
C ALA A 49 -4.28 5.42 -9.73
N GLY A 50 -5.01 6.46 -9.31
CA GLY A 50 -6.43 6.64 -9.61
C GLY A 50 -7.39 5.92 -8.67
N ARG A 51 -6.95 4.89 -7.95
CA ARG A 51 -7.76 4.17 -6.94
C ARG A 51 -7.27 4.38 -5.52
N PHE A 52 -5.98 4.62 -5.35
CA PHE A 52 -5.34 4.76 -4.05
C PHE A 52 -4.46 5.99 -3.99
N ARG A 53 -4.38 6.57 -2.81
CA ARG A 53 -3.42 7.59 -2.44
C ARG A 53 -2.67 7.11 -1.21
N ALA A 54 -1.38 6.90 -1.36
CA ALA A 54 -0.53 6.38 -0.30
C ALA A 54 0.25 7.50 0.39
N PHE A 55 0.43 7.30 1.68
CA PHE A 55 1.25 8.12 2.58
C PHE A 55 2.14 7.22 3.40
N SER A 56 3.19 7.78 3.99
CA SER A 56 4.02 7.08 4.97
C SER A 56 4.34 7.98 6.15
N ALA A 57 4.59 7.38 7.32
CA ALA A 57 5.00 8.08 8.51
C ALA A 57 5.75 7.16 9.48
N GLY A 58 6.34 7.75 10.51
CA GLY A 58 7.02 7.02 11.56
C GLY A 58 6.68 7.54 12.95
N SER A 59 6.80 6.66 13.96
CA SER A 59 6.67 7.03 15.36
C SER A 59 7.87 7.88 15.83
N TYR A 60 9.06 7.57 15.31
CA TYR A 60 10.32 8.28 15.56
C TYR A 60 11.03 8.53 14.23
N PRO A 61 10.55 9.49 13.42
CA PRO A 61 11.09 9.72 12.08
C PRO A 61 12.55 10.18 12.16
N LYS A 62 13.36 9.63 11.25
CA LYS A 62 14.80 9.99 11.16
C LYS A 62 15.02 11.38 10.55
N GLY A 63 13.99 12.00 9.95
CA GLY A 63 14.05 13.31 9.33
C GLY A 63 14.52 13.32 7.88
N GLU A 64 15.06 12.19 7.41
CA GLU A 64 15.53 12.04 6.03
C GLU A 64 15.19 10.66 5.47
N VAL A 65 15.03 10.59 4.16
CA VAL A 65 14.85 9.33 3.44
C VAL A 65 16.22 8.68 3.25
N HIS A 66 16.30 7.37 3.46
CA HIS A 66 17.55 6.62 3.30
C HIS A 66 18.05 6.70 1.86
N PRO A 67 19.34 7.03 1.64
CA PRO A 67 19.89 7.18 0.28
C PRO A 67 19.71 5.93 -0.60
N ALA A 68 19.84 4.74 -0.02
CA ALA A 68 19.64 3.48 -0.75
C ALA A 68 18.17 3.26 -1.16
N ALA A 69 17.20 3.79 -0.40
CA ALA A 69 15.79 3.78 -0.80
C ALA A 69 15.58 4.67 -2.03
N LEU A 70 16.10 5.91 -1.99
CA LEU A 70 16.01 6.84 -3.13
C LEU A 70 16.71 6.27 -4.37
N ALA A 71 17.90 5.70 -4.21
CA ALA A 71 18.65 5.08 -5.31
C ALA A 71 17.82 3.95 -5.96
N ARG A 72 17.21 3.09 -5.14
CA ARG A 72 16.36 2.00 -5.66
C ARG A 72 15.14 2.51 -6.40
N LEU A 73 14.46 3.52 -5.87
CA LEU A 73 13.28 4.11 -6.51
C LEU A 73 13.67 4.79 -7.85
N ASN A 74 14.79 5.50 -7.89
CA ASN A 74 15.28 6.15 -9.11
C ASN A 74 15.67 5.12 -10.19
N GLU A 75 16.32 4.02 -9.83
CA GLU A 75 16.64 2.92 -10.76
C GLU A 75 15.39 2.30 -11.39
N LEU A 76 14.30 2.26 -10.65
CA LEU A 76 13.02 1.73 -11.09
C LEU A 76 12.10 2.80 -11.69
N GLU A 77 12.62 4.01 -11.88
CA GLU A 77 11.89 5.14 -12.45
C GLU A 77 10.58 5.48 -11.70
N LEU A 78 10.56 5.24 -10.37
CA LEU A 78 9.47 5.69 -9.53
C LEU A 78 9.68 7.15 -9.12
N PRO A 79 8.61 7.98 -9.10
CA PRO A 79 8.72 9.35 -8.63
C PRO A 79 9.17 9.41 -7.16
N THR A 80 10.19 10.23 -6.88
CA THR A 80 10.72 10.44 -5.53
C THR A 80 10.40 11.83 -4.98
N GLU A 81 9.80 12.69 -5.81
CA GLU A 81 9.40 14.04 -5.38
C GLU A 81 8.33 13.97 -4.30
N GLY A 82 8.52 14.76 -3.25
CA GLY A 82 7.61 14.83 -2.12
C GLY A 82 7.76 13.71 -1.09
N LEU A 83 8.62 12.72 -1.33
CA LEU A 83 8.97 11.71 -0.32
C LEU A 83 9.77 12.37 0.80
N ARG A 84 9.32 12.24 2.03
CA ARG A 84 10.00 12.79 3.20
C ARG A 84 9.73 11.94 4.44
N SER A 85 10.68 11.94 5.35
CA SER A 85 10.54 11.35 6.67
C SER A 85 9.72 12.28 7.56
N LYS A 86 8.66 11.78 8.17
CA LYS A 86 7.69 12.58 8.95
C LYS A 86 7.04 11.78 10.07
N SER A 87 6.57 12.51 11.08
CA SER A 87 5.86 11.92 12.21
C SER A 87 4.44 11.47 11.81
N TRP A 88 4.01 10.37 12.38
CA TRP A 88 2.63 9.90 12.29
C TRP A 88 1.61 10.86 12.90
N ASP A 89 2.04 11.78 13.79
CA ASP A 89 1.17 12.80 14.37
C ASP A 89 0.57 13.72 13.33
N GLU A 90 1.24 13.90 12.18
CA GLU A 90 0.69 14.68 11.06
C GLU A 90 -0.65 14.13 10.56
N PHE A 91 -0.86 12.82 10.69
CA PHE A 91 -2.08 12.13 10.25
C PHE A 91 -3.14 12.01 11.33
N ALA A 92 -2.82 12.32 12.57
CA ALA A 92 -3.75 12.36 13.69
C ALA A 92 -4.37 13.75 13.91
N ASN A 93 -3.86 14.78 13.25
CA ASN A 93 -4.33 16.15 13.40
C ASN A 93 -5.66 16.39 12.70
N PRO A 94 -6.51 17.33 13.20
CA PRO A 94 -7.66 17.84 12.47
C PRO A 94 -7.24 18.38 11.10
N GLY A 95 -7.94 18.01 10.04
CA GLY A 95 -7.60 18.38 8.67
C GLY A 95 -6.67 17.42 7.95
N ALA A 96 -6.11 16.41 8.64
CA ALA A 96 -5.43 15.30 7.98
C ALA A 96 -6.41 14.52 7.08
N PRO A 97 -5.93 13.87 6.01
CA PRO A 97 -6.78 13.02 5.19
C PRO A 97 -7.42 11.91 6.03
N ALA A 98 -8.72 11.65 5.84
CA ALA A 98 -9.35 10.49 6.44
C ALA A 98 -8.73 9.23 5.85
N LEU A 99 -8.22 8.34 6.70
CA LEU A 99 -7.56 7.12 6.28
C LEU A 99 -8.57 5.97 6.15
N ASP A 100 -8.44 5.19 5.10
CA ASP A 100 -9.20 3.96 4.88
C ASP A 100 -8.41 2.73 5.38
N PHE A 101 -7.09 2.75 5.24
CA PHE A 101 -6.19 1.66 5.64
C PHE A 101 -4.92 2.19 6.30
N VAL A 102 -4.45 1.46 7.31
CA VAL A 102 -3.14 1.70 7.94
C VAL A 102 -2.40 0.37 8.01
N PHE A 103 -1.22 0.29 7.40
CA PHE A 103 -0.37 -0.89 7.41
C PHE A 103 0.95 -0.61 8.10
N THR A 104 1.26 -1.38 9.15
CA THR A 104 2.60 -1.37 9.75
C THR A 104 3.52 -2.31 8.97
N VAL A 105 4.68 -1.81 8.59
CA VAL A 105 5.66 -2.57 7.77
C VAL A 105 6.93 -2.95 8.55
N CYS A 106 6.98 -2.66 9.83
CA CYS A 106 8.02 -3.15 10.73
C CYS A 106 7.41 -3.62 12.05
N ASP A 107 8.05 -4.60 12.69
CA ASP A 107 7.54 -5.22 13.92
C ASP A 107 7.53 -4.25 15.10
N ASN A 108 8.49 -3.35 15.19
CA ASN A 108 8.55 -2.34 16.24
C ASN A 108 7.33 -1.42 16.19
N ALA A 109 6.98 -0.88 15.01
CA ALA A 109 5.80 -0.04 14.86
C ALA A 109 4.49 -0.78 15.16
N ALA A 110 4.43 -2.07 14.91
CA ALA A 110 3.27 -2.90 15.23
C ALA A 110 3.06 -3.04 16.75
N GLY A 111 4.14 -2.97 17.54
CA GLY A 111 4.10 -3.04 19.01
C GLY A 111 3.87 -1.70 19.71
N GLU A 112 3.87 -0.59 18.99
CA GLU A 112 3.69 0.74 19.56
C GLU A 112 2.21 1.11 19.71
N VAL A 113 1.90 1.99 20.67
CA VAL A 113 0.56 2.54 20.83
C VAL A 113 0.34 3.62 19.78
N CYS A 114 -0.41 3.26 18.73
CA CYS A 114 -0.74 4.18 17.65
C CYS A 114 -1.73 5.26 18.09
N PRO A 115 -1.63 6.47 17.51
CA PRO A 115 -2.68 7.49 17.64
C PRO A 115 -4.05 6.99 17.17
N VAL A 116 -5.10 7.68 17.58
CA VAL A 116 -6.43 7.48 17.01
C VAL A 116 -6.48 8.20 15.65
N TRP A 117 -6.71 7.43 14.61
CA TRP A 117 -6.75 7.96 13.24
C TRP A 117 -8.14 8.46 12.86
N PRO A 118 -8.26 9.65 12.21
CA PRO A 118 -9.50 10.05 11.58
C PRO A 118 -9.97 9.01 10.55
N GLY A 119 -11.27 8.68 10.57
CA GLY A 119 -11.87 7.73 9.62
C GLY A 119 -11.93 6.29 10.09
N GLN A 120 -11.35 5.95 11.24
CA GLN A 120 -11.32 4.57 11.77
C GLN A 120 -10.86 3.54 10.72
N PRO A 121 -9.62 3.66 10.21
CA PRO A 121 -9.12 2.82 9.13
C PRO A 121 -9.02 1.35 9.54
N MET A 122 -9.14 0.44 8.57
CA MET A 122 -8.72 -0.94 8.76
C MET A 122 -7.21 -1.00 8.92
N THR A 123 -6.74 -1.86 9.83
CA THR A 123 -5.32 -2.01 10.12
C THR A 123 -4.85 -3.44 9.86
N ALA A 124 -3.63 -3.58 9.36
CA ALA A 124 -2.95 -4.86 9.24
C ALA A 124 -1.44 -4.69 9.42
N HIS A 125 -0.79 -5.79 9.80
CA HIS A 125 0.66 -5.83 9.90
C HIS A 125 1.27 -6.57 8.70
N TRP A 126 2.14 -5.86 7.97
CA TRP A 126 2.85 -6.35 6.78
C TRP A 126 4.36 -6.29 7.00
N GLY A 127 4.82 -6.78 8.14
CA GLY A 127 6.23 -6.71 8.54
C GLY A 127 7.18 -7.32 7.53
N ILE A 128 8.26 -6.61 7.25
CA ILE A 128 9.40 -7.07 6.47
C ILE A 128 10.70 -6.72 7.20
N GLU A 129 11.76 -7.46 6.89
CA GLU A 129 13.09 -7.17 7.41
C GLU A 129 13.55 -5.75 7.10
N ASP A 130 14.35 -5.18 7.99
CA ASP A 130 14.88 -3.83 7.82
C ASP A 130 16.09 -3.80 6.87
N PRO A 131 15.93 -3.31 5.64
CA PRO A 131 17.05 -3.23 4.71
C PRO A 131 18.11 -2.21 5.15
N ALA A 132 17.73 -1.22 5.97
CA ALA A 132 18.65 -0.22 6.49
C ALA A 132 19.57 -0.75 7.61
N ALA A 133 19.23 -1.92 8.19
CA ALA A 133 20.10 -2.60 9.15
C ALA A 133 21.27 -3.33 8.49
N VAL A 134 21.22 -3.52 7.17
CA VAL A 134 22.29 -4.17 6.40
C VAL A 134 23.23 -3.10 5.87
N GLU A 135 24.52 -3.26 6.15
CA GLU A 135 25.58 -2.35 5.71
C GLU A 135 26.47 -2.98 4.63
N GLY A 136 27.23 -2.13 3.95
CA GLY A 136 28.23 -2.55 2.96
C GLY A 136 27.63 -3.07 1.65
N GLU A 137 28.31 -4.01 1.03
CA GLU A 137 27.97 -4.51 -0.31
C GLU A 137 26.60 -5.17 -0.41
N ASN A 138 26.09 -5.71 0.69
CA ASN A 138 24.78 -6.38 0.73
C ASN A 138 23.61 -5.43 0.90
N GLN A 139 23.82 -4.15 1.20
CA GLN A 139 22.75 -3.18 1.44
C GLN A 139 21.83 -3.05 0.23
N GLN A 140 22.38 -2.93 -0.98
CA GLN A 140 21.57 -2.81 -2.21
C GLN A 140 20.69 -4.05 -2.45
N ARG A 141 21.23 -5.24 -2.14
CA ARG A 141 20.45 -6.50 -2.21
C ARG A 141 19.31 -6.50 -1.19
N ALA A 142 19.57 -6.05 0.04
CA ALA A 142 18.55 -5.96 1.08
C ALA A 142 17.43 -4.98 0.70
N PHE A 143 17.75 -3.82 0.13
CA PHE A 143 16.76 -2.88 -0.39
C PHE A 143 15.97 -3.44 -1.57
N TRP A 144 16.58 -4.22 -2.43
CA TRP A 144 15.88 -4.91 -3.51
C TRP A 144 14.90 -5.95 -2.97
N ALA A 145 15.32 -6.78 -2.02
CA ALA A 145 14.46 -7.77 -1.37
C ALA A 145 13.27 -7.11 -0.67
N ALA A 146 13.50 -6.01 0.07
CA ALA A 146 12.44 -5.24 0.72
C ALA A 146 11.45 -4.66 -0.29
N TYR A 147 11.94 -4.10 -1.39
CA TYR A 147 11.09 -3.60 -2.47
C TYR A 147 10.19 -4.71 -3.05
N GLN A 148 10.76 -5.85 -3.40
CA GLN A 148 10.01 -6.98 -3.96
C GLN A 148 8.95 -7.51 -2.99
N ALA A 149 9.30 -7.64 -1.71
CA ALA A 149 8.37 -8.08 -0.68
C ALA A 149 7.17 -7.14 -0.54
N LEU A 150 7.42 -5.83 -0.48
CA LEU A 150 6.37 -4.81 -0.42
C LEU A 150 5.54 -4.78 -1.70
N GLN A 151 6.18 -4.81 -2.86
CA GLN A 151 5.47 -4.82 -4.15
C GLN A 151 4.51 -6.00 -4.24
N ARG A 152 4.95 -7.19 -3.85
CA ARG A 152 4.10 -8.39 -3.85
C ARG A 152 2.87 -8.21 -2.96
N ARG A 153 3.04 -7.72 -1.73
CA ARG A 153 1.91 -7.46 -0.81
C ARG A 153 0.96 -6.41 -1.36
N ILE A 154 1.50 -5.34 -1.92
CA ILE A 154 0.71 -4.28 -2.56
C ILE A 154 -0.07 -4.82 -3.77
N GLN A 155 0.52 -5.64 -4.62
CA GLN A 155 -0.17 -6.26 -5.75
C GLN A 155 -1.32 -7.17 -5.30
N LEU A 156 -1.13 -7.97 -4.26
CA LEU A 156 -2.21 -8.76 -3.67
C LEU A 156 -3.34 -7.88 -3.13
N PHE A 157 -3.00 -6.77 -2.49
CA PHE A 157 -3.96 -5.77 -2.00
C PHE A 157 -4.75 -5.13 -3.15
N LEU A 158 -4.07 -4.72 -4.22
CA LEU A 158 -4.69 -4.11 -5.40
C LEU A 158 -5.66 -5.05 -6.13
N ALA A 159 -5.47 -6.36 -6.00
CA ALA A 159 -6.34 -7.37 -6.59
C ALA A 159 -7.62 -7.63 -5.78
N LEU A 160 -7.74 -7.10 -4.56
CA LEU A 160 -8.93 -7.28 -3.74
C LEU A 160 -10.12 -6.48 -4.27
N PRO A 161 -11.33 -7.05 -4.30
CA PRO A 161 -12.57 -6.36 -4.68
C PRO A 161 -13.09 -5.52 -3.50
N ILE A 162 -12.35 -4.49 -3.09
CA ILE A 162 -12.58 -3.70 -1.87
C ILE A 162 -14.00 -3.14 -1.78
N ALA A 163 -14.58 -2.73 -2.91
CA ALA A 163 -15.93 -2.17 -2.95
C ALA A 163 -17.05 -3.20 -2.78
N ASP A 164 -16.76 -4.48 -3.04
CA ASP A 164 -17.75 -5.56 -3.13
C ASP A 164 -17.61 -6.62 -2.03
N ILE A 165 -16.56 -6.54 -1.23
CA ILE A 165 -16.27 -7.50 -0.15
C ILE A 165 -16.75 -6.95 1.20
N ASP A 166 -17.30 -7.81 2.06
CA ASP A 166 -17.67 -7.41 3.41
C ASP A 166 -16.46 -7.11 4.27
N GLU A 167 -16.66 -6.28 5.30
CA GLU A 167 -15.58 -5.75 6.16
C GLU A 167 -14.77 -6.85 6.84
N LEU A 168 -15.42 -7.89 7.35
CA LEU A 168 -14.74 -9.00 8.05
C LEU A 168 -13.87 -9.81 7.10
N SER A 169 -14.40 -10.12 5.93
CA SER A 169 -13.65 -10.84 4.89
C SER A 169 -12.47 -10.02 4.40
N LEU A 170 -12.66 -8.71 4.20
CA LEU A 170 -11.59 -7.80 3.82
C LEU A 170 -10.49 -7.77 4.89
N GLN A 171 -10.86 -7.63 6.17
CA GLN A 171 -9.91 -7.62 7.27
C GLN A 171 -9.08 -8.93 7.33
N ASN A 172 -9.70 -10.07 7.09
CA ASN A 172 -9.00 -11.36 7.04
C ASN A 172 -8.02 -11.42 5.86
N ARG A 173 -8.43 -10.96 4.67
CA ARG A 173 -7.55 -10.89 3.50
C ARG A 173 -6.34 -9.99 3.73
N LEU A 174 -6.54 -8.84 4.36
CA LEU A 174 -5.45 -7.92 4.68
C LEU A 174 -4.42 -8.56 5.64
N ARG A 175 -4.88 -9.35 6.61
CA ARG A 175 -4.00 -10.11 7.51
C ARG A 175 -3.26 -11.23 6.78
N GLU A 176 -3.94 -11.98 5.92
CA GLU A 176 -3.34 -13.04 5.10
C GLU A 176 -2.20 -12.51 4.22
N ILE A 177 -2.38 -11.34 3.61
CA ILE A 177 -1.33 -10.66 2.82
C ILE A 177 -0.08 -10.43 3.68
N GLY A 178 -0.24 -10.01 4.93
CA GLY A 178 0.87 -9.76 5.85
C GLY A 178 1.66 -11.03 6.21
N THR A 179 1.02 -12.18 6.14
CA THR A 179 1.66 -13.48 6.43
C THR A 179 2.22 -14.17 5.18
N THR A 180 2.09 -13.56 4.01
CA THR A 180 2.65 -14.11 2.77
C THR A 180 4.16 -14.24 2.91
N ALA A 181 4.67 -15.47 2.76
CA ALA A 181 6.10 -15.73 2.81
C ALA A 181 6.81 -14.94 1.69
N ASP A 182 7.80 -14.19 2.08
CA ASP A 182 8.74 -13.61 1.16
C ASP A 182 9.57 -14.78 0.61
N GLN A 183 9.22 -15.25 -0.59
CA GLN A 183 10.05 -16.22 -1.28
C GLN A 183 11.34 -15.50 -1.64
N GLY A 184 12.27 -15.54 -0.69
CA GLY A 184 13.63 -15.17 -0.94
C GLY A 184 14.10 -15.97 -2.15
N ALA A 185 14.63 -15.28 -3.13
CA ALA A 185 15.32 -15.92 -4.23
C ALA A 185 16.40 -16.82 -3.62
N THR A 186 16.11 -18.12 -3.58
CA THR A 186 17.16 -19.12 -3.39
C THR A 186 17.99 -19.04 -4.65
N ILE A 187 19.08 -18.32 -4.56
CA ILE A 187 20.10 -18.34 -5.60
C ILE A 187 21.01 -19.52 -5.23
N ASP A 188 20.87 -20.61 -5.99
CA ASP A 188 21.93 -21.62 -6.07
C ASP A 188 23.20 -21.01 -6.66
#